data_4b0f45ab549041a3dc7759aa4e2fae76
#
_entry.id   4b0f45ab549041a3dc7759aa4e2fae76
#
_cell.length_a   1.000
_cell.length_b   1.000
_cell.length_c   1.000
_cell.angle_alpha   90.00
_cell.angle_beta   90.00
_cell.angle_gamma   90.00
#
_symmetry.space_group_name_H-M   'P 1'
#
loop_
_entity.id
_entity.type
_entity.pdbx_description
1 polymer ?
#
loop_
_entity_poly.entity_id
_entity_poly.type
_entity_poly.pdbx_seq_one_letter_code
_entity_poly.pdbx_strand_id
1 'polypeptide(L)'
;MKYQLMPYVYAQAKDCSEKGLPMVRALFVEFPHDAGSWLVEDEYMYGSQILVAPLLESGTDRSVYLPKGKWIDYQNGKVYEGGYQHISVAEHKIPCVILVRDGSLIPQVPVAQSTDKIQWNQISWKPFKADASQCVGYLYKPGDKEITIIKR
;
A
#
# COMPACT_ATOMS: atom_id res chain seq x y z
N MET A 1 -8.75 -10.04 0.23
CA MET A 1 -7.62 -9.10 0.22
C MET A 1 -6.45 -9.55 1.09
N LYS A 2 -6.62 -9.82 2.40
CA LYS A 2 -5.51 -10.14 3.34
C LYS A 2 -4.55 -11.22 2.78
N TYR A 3 -5.05 -12.40 2.47
CA TYR A 3 -4.20 -13.50 1.95
C TYR A 3 -3.63 -13.23 0.55
N GLN A 4 -4.33 -12.48 -0.29
CA GLN A 4 -3.81 -12.11 -1.62
C GLN A 4 -2.57 -11.22 -1.54
N LEU A 5 -2.49 -10.36 -0.51
CA LEU A 5 -1.37 -9.45 -0.29
C LEU A 5 -0.22 -10.05 0.52
N MET A 6 -0.26 -11.35 0.86
CA MET A 6 0.80 -11.96 1.67
C MET A 6 2.20 -11.81 1.08
N PRO A 7 2.44 -11.89 -0.24
CA PRO A 7 3.77 -11.64 -0.79
C PRO A 7 4.24 -10.20 -0.55
N TYR A 8 3.33 -9.22 -0.65
CA TYR A 8 3.63 -7.83 -0.30
C TYR A 8 3.98 -7.70 1.19
N VAL A 9 3.13 -8.26 2.06
CA VAL A 9 3.33 -8.22 3.52
C VAL A 9 4.67 -8.85 3.91
N TYR A 10 5.00 -10.00 3.34
CA TYR A 10 6.26 -10.70 3.63
C TYR A 10 7.48 -9.88 3.22
N ALA A 11 7.46 -9.30 2.01
CA ALA A 11 8.56 -8.46 1.53
C ALA A 11 8.71 -7.18 2.37
N GLN A 12 7.60 -6.52 2.71
CA GLN A 12 7.64 -5.31 3.54
C GLN A 12 8.03 -5.61 4.99
N ALA A 13 7.60 -6.73 5.56
CA ALA A 13 8.01 -7.13 6.91
C ALA A 13 9.52 -7.39 6.98
N LYS A 14 10.09 -8.04 5.97
CA LYS A 14 11.55 -8.23 5.85
C LYS A 14 12.30 -6.90 5.78
N ASP A 15 11.87 -6.00 4.88
CA ASP A 15 12.44 -4.66 4.71
C ASP A 15 12.36 -3.84 6.01
N CYS A 16 11.20 -3.87 6.66
CA CYS A 16 10.99 -3.19 7.94
C CYS A 16 11.89 -3.74 9.06
N SER A 17 12.04 -5.06 9.13
CA SER A 17 12.93 -5.72 10.10
C SER A 17 14.40 -5.32 9.91
N GLU A 18 14.86 -5.19 8.68
CA GLU A 18 16.24 -4.79 8.37
C GLU A 18 16.50 -3.31 8.65
N LYS A 19 15.50 -2.46 8.42
CA LYS A 19 15.60 -1.01 8.61
C LYS A 19 15.21 -0.51 10.01
N GLY A 20 14.69 -1.39 10.87
CA GLY A 20 14.15 -1.00 12.16
C GLY A 20 12.87 -0.14 12.07
N LEU A 21 12.09 -0.30 11.00
CA LEU A 21 10.85 0.45 10.77
C LEU A 21 9.61 -0.38 11.11
N PRO A 22 8.54 0.22 11.65
CA PRO A 22 7.28 -0.48 11.82
C PRO A 22 6.59 -0.72 10.46
N MET A 23 5.88 -1.85 10.34
CA MET A 23 5.11 -2.19 9.13
C MET A 23 3.92 -1.25 8.93
N VAL A 24 3.22 -0.93 10.00
CA VAL A 24 2.18 0.11 10.08
C VAL A 24 2.83 1.33 10.71
N ARG A 25 2.89 2.44 9.98
CA ARG A 25 3.61 3.63 10.44
C ARG A 25 2.91 4.92 10.06
N ALA A 26 3.05 5.92 10.93
CA ALA A 26 2.54 7.26 10.65
C ALA A 26 3.20 7.85 9.39
N LEU A 27 2.51 8.77 8.71
CA LEU A 27 2.99 9.35 7.46
C LEU A 27 4.35 10.04 7.62
N PHE A 28 4.59 10.73 8.74
CA PHE A 28 5.86 11.42 8.98
C PHE A 28 7.08 10.48 9.05
N VAL A 29 6.89 9.19 9.37
CA VAL A 29 7.99 8.20 9.38
C VAL A 29 8.46 7.91 7.95
N GLU A 30 7.55 7.88 6.99
CA GLU A 30 7.84 7.65 5.57
C GLU A 30 8.17 8.96 4.83
N PHE A 31 7.58 10.08 5.26
CA PHE A 31 7.70 11.40 4.63
C PHE A 31 8.13 12.46 5.64
N PRO A 32 9.33 12.36 6.24
CA PRO A 32 9.77 13.24 7.33
C PRO A 32 9.95 14.73 6.90
N HIS A 33 10.12 14.96 5.61
CA HIS A 33 10.30 16.32 5.05
C HIS A 33 8.98 16.94 4.55
N ASP A 34 7.87 16.25 4.67
CA ASP A 34 6.55 16.74 4.32
C ASP A 34 5.85 17.25 5.59
N ALA A 35 5.70 18.57 5.70
CA ALA A 35 5.13 19.20 6.89
C ALA A 35 3.68 18.73 7.17
N GLY A 36 2.88 18.44 6.13
CA GLY A 36 1.53 17.94 6.27
C GLY A 36 1.47 16.56 6.93
N SER A 37 2.47 15.71 6.66
CA SER A 37 2.56 14.37 7.24
C SER A 37 2.65 14.34 8.77
N TRP A 38 3.09 15.43 9.39
CA TRP A 38 3.21 15.56 10.85
C TRP A 38 1.89 15.91 11.54
N LEU A 39 0.91 16.38 10.77
CA LEU A 39 -0.38 16.82 11.28
C LEU A 39 -1.49 15.77 11.13
N VAL A 40 -1.15 14.61 10.53
CA VAL A 40 -2.11 13.55 10.24
C VAL A 40 -2.02 12.47 11.30
N GLU A 41 -3.13 12.21 12.00
CA GLU A 41 -3.21 11.26 13.10
C GLU A 41 -4.06 10.02 12.77
N ASP A 42 -4.85 10.09 11.71
CA ASP A 42 -5.90 9.13 11.38
C ASP A 42 -5.69 8.37 10.06
N GLU A 43 -4.46 8.44 9.53
CA GLU A 43 -3.99 7.74 8.35
C GLU A 43 -2.63 7.09 8.62
N TYR A 44 -2.32 6.05 7.87
CA TYR A 44 -1.04 5.38 8.04
C TYR A 44 -0.54 4.75 6.74
N MET A 45 0.76 4.56 6.67
CA MET A 45 1.39 3.70 5.65
C MET A 45 1.37 2.25 6.11
N TYR A 46 0.98 1.36 5.21
CA TYR A 46 1.12 -0.07 5.33
C TYR A 46 2.27 -0.55 4.44
N GLY A 47 3.45 -0.71 5.02
CA GLY A 47 4.70 -0.79 4.28
C GLY A 47 5.04 0.54 3.62
N SER A 48 5.82 0.51 2.54
CA SER A 48 6.31 1.71 1.84
C SER A 48 5.42 2.20 0.68
N GLN A 49 4.45 1.38 0.25
CA GLN A 49 3.73 1.63 -1.00
C GLN A 49 2.22 1.85 -0.84
N ILE A 50 1.63 1.47 0.28
CA ILE A 50 0.18 1.54 0.51
C ILE A 50 -0.12 2.52 1.63
N LEU A 51 -1.00 3.49 1.37
CA LEU A 51 -1.59 4.39 2.35
C LEU A 51 -3.00 3.91 2.68
N VAL A 52 -3.34 3.90 3.95
CA VAL A 52 -4.65 3.48 4.46
C VAL A 52 -5.24 4.57 5.32
N ALA A 53 -6.47 4.96 5.00
CA ALA A 53 -7.27 5.92 5.77
C ALA A 53 -8.62 5.29 6.10
N PRO A 54 -8.80 4.71 7.31
CA PRO A 54 -10.05 4.09 7.73
C PRO A 54 -11.16 5.13 7.88
N LEU A 55 -12.41 4.74 7.65
CA LEU A 55 -13.56 5.55 8.09
C LEU A 55 -13.67 5.45 9.60
N LEU A 56 -13.53 6.58 10.29
CA LEU A 56 -13.61 6.67 11.74
C LEU A 56 -14.95 7.26 12.22
N GLU A 57 -15.71 7.82 11.30
CA GLU A 57 -17.02 8.43 11.57
C GLU A 57 -18.11 7.77 10.72
N SER A 58 -19.36 8.02 11.07
CA SER A 58 -20.52 7.57 10.29
C SER A 58 -20.56 8.34 8.95
N GLY A 59 -20.71 7.62 7.85
CA GLY A 59 -20.76 8.20 6.51
C GLY A 59 -19.97 7.37 5.50
N THR A 60 -19.85 7.90 4.30
CA THR A 60 -19.14 7.25 3.18
C THR A 60 -17.98 8.09 2.64
N ASP A 61 -17.82 9.30 3.17
CA ASP A 61 -16.88 10.27 2.66
C ASP A 61 -15.83 10.61 3.72
N ARG A 62 -14.61 10.86 3.27
CA ARG A 62 -13.51 11.18 4.13
C ARG A 62 -12.56 12.17 3.49
N SER A 63 -12.07 13.12 4.28
CA SER A 63 -10.91 13.93 3.93
C SER A 63 -9.64 13.14 4.24
N VAL A 64 -8.72 13.09 3.28
CA VAL A 64 -7.45 12.34 3.33
C VAL A 64 -6.33 13.29 2.94
N TYR A 65 -5.23 13.28 3.67
CA TYR A 65 -4.01 13.97 3.29
C TYR A 65 -3.09 13.03 2.52
N LEU A 66 -2.67 13.44 1.35
CA LEU A 66 -1.77 12.67 0.50
C LEU A 66 -0.40 13.37 0.42
N PRO A 67 0.69 12.75 0.83
CA PRO A 67 2.03 13.26 0.57
C PRO A 67 2.27 13.52 -0.91
N LYS A 68 3.19 14.44 -1.22
CA LYS A 68 3.50 14.85 -2.59
C LYS A 68 3.71 13.66 -3.52
N GLY A 69 3.04 13.69 -4.67
CA GLY A 69 3.07 12.65 -5.71
C GLY A 69 1.68 12.25 -6.14
N LYS A 70 1.58 11.16 -6.90
CA LYS A 70 0.29 10.59 -7.33
C LYS A 70 0.00 9.32 -6.56
N TRP A 71 -1.29 9.13 -6.29
CA TRP A 71 -1.81 8.00 -5.53
C TRP A 71 -2.97 7.38 -6.30
N ILE A 72 -2.98 6.07 -6.40
CA ILE A 72 -3.98 5.33 -7.17
C ILE A 72 -4.83 4.52 -6.21
N ASP A 73 -6.15 4.68 -6.28
CA ASP A 73 -7.07 3.90 -5.47
C ASP A 73 -6.96 2.41 -5.82
N TYR A 74 -6.72 1.62 -4.79
CA TYR A 74 -6.54 0.17 -4.91
C TYR A 74 -7.79 -0.53 -5.46
N GLN A 75 -8.98 0.00 -5.14
CA GLN A 75 -10.26 -0.64 -5.40
C GLN A 75 -10.85 -0.27 -6.76
N ASN A 76 -10.77 1.01 -7.15
CA ASN A 76 -11.37 1.52 -8.39
C ASN A 76 -10.37 2.05 -9.42
N GLY A 77 -9.10 2.23 -9.04
CA GLY A 77 -8.04 2.71 -9.94
C GLY A 77 -8.04 4.23 -10.17
N LYS A 78 -8.89 5.00 -9.48
CA LYS A 78 -8.90 6.47 -9.61
C LYS A 78 -7.58 7.05 -9.11
N VAL A 79 -7.08 8.06 -9.83
CA VAL A 79 -5.83 8.75 -9.51
C VAL A 79 -6.13 10.02 -8.73
N TYR A 80 -5.36 10.26 -7.67
CA TYR A 80 -5.39 11.45 -6.85
C TYR A 80 -4.00 12.08 -6.79
N GLU A 81 -3.94 13.39 -6.71
CA GLU A 81 -2.70 14.12 -6.50
C GLU A 81 -2.47 14.42 -5.01
N GLY A 82 -1.21 14.66 -4.64
CA GLY A 82 -0.86 15.04 -3.27
C GLY A 82 -1.60 16.30 -2.78
N GLY A 83 -1.72 16.43 -1.48
CA GLY A 83 -2.53 17.42 -0.78
C GLY A 83 -3.80 16.82 -0.18
N TYR A 84 -4.70 17.69 0.33
CA TYR A 84 -5.97 17.24 0.88
C TYR A 84 -6.94 16.83 -0.22
N GLN A 85 -7.50 15.63 -0.10
CA GLN A 85 -8.49 15.07 -1.02
C GLN A 85 -9.74 14.66 -0.26
N HIS A 86 -10.91 14.83 -0.87
CA HIS A 86 -12.17 14.32 -0.36
C HIS A 86 -12.57 13.08 -1.15
N ILE A 87 -12.59 11.92 -0.47
CA ILE A 87 -12.74 10.61 -1.11
C ILE A 87 -13.96 9.91 -0.56
N SER A 88 -14.86 9.49 -1.48
CA SER A 88 -16.02 8.66 -1.16
C SER A 88 -15.67 7.19 -1.28
N VAL A 89 -16.10 6.40 -0.29
CA VAL A 89 -15.98 4.94 -0.29
C VAL A 89 -17.34 4.23 -0.48
N ALA A 90 -18.38 4.98 -0.87
CA ALA A 90 -19.73 4.46 -1.05
C ALA A 90 -19.80 3.25 -2.00
N GLU A 91 -18.98 3.25 -3.05
CA GLU A 91 -18.92 2.19 -4.07
C GLU A 91 -17.76 1.20 -3.83
N HIS A 92 -17.00 1.37 -2.76
CA HIS A 92 -15.89 0.48 -2.45
C HIS A 92 -16.40 -0.83 -1.84
N LYS A 93 -15.77 -1.94 -2.21
CA LYS A 93 -16.05 -3.25 -1.60
C LYS A 93 -15.60 -3.30 -0.14
N ILE A 94 -14.56 -2.55 0.19
CA ILE A 94 -14.04 -2.39 1.55
C ILE A 94 -14.29 -0.93 1.93
N PRO A 95 -15.04 -0.62 3.00
CA PRO A 95 -15.35 0.74 3.41
C PRO A 95 -14.12 1.41 4.07
N CYS A 96 -13.10 1.61 3.28
CA CYS A 96 -11.83 2.18 3.69
C CYS A 96 -11.13 2.77 2.46
N VAL A 97 -10.51 3.93 2.62
CA VAL A 97 -9.64 4.49 1.58
C VAL A 97 -8.31 3.73 1.60
N ILE A 98 -7.97 3.12 0.49
CA ILE A 98 -6.73 2.37 0.31
C ILE A 98 -6.09 2.88 -0.98
N LEU A 99 -5.00 3.61 -0.84
CA LEU A 99 -4.29 4.22 -1.96
C LEU A 99 -2.91 3.60 -2.12
N VAL A 100 -2.46 3.47 -3.35
CA VAL A 100 -1.15 2.94 -3.70
C VAL A 100 -0.34 4.02 -4.38
N ARG A 101 0.90 4.19 -3.95
CA ARG A 101 1.83 5.16 -4.53
C ARG A 101 2.05 4.87 -6.02
N ASP A 102 2.05 5.91 -6.84
CA ASP A 102 2.40 5.81 -8.28
C ASP A 102 3.77 5.16 -8.47
N GLY A 103 3.87 4.30 -9.48
CA GLY A 103 5.07 3.52 -9.75
C GLY A 103 5.22 2.28 -8.87
N SER A 104 4.18 1.86 -8.16
CA SER A 104 4.20 0.64 -7.37
C SER A 104 3.76 -0.59 -8.16
N LEU A 105 4.43 -1.71 -7.90
CA LEU A 105 4.09 -3.02 -8.44
C LEU A 105 3.81 -3.97 -7.26
N ILE A 106 2.53 -4.24 -7.02
CA ILE A 106 2.07 -4.99 -5.84
C ILE A 106 1.95 -6.49 -6.17
N PRO A 107 2.73 -7.37 -5.51
CA PRO A 107 2.62 -8.80 -5.69
C PRO A 107 1.37 -9.36 -5.01
N GLN A 108 0.70 -10.27 -5.69
CA GLN A 108 -0.52 -10.93 -5.22
C GLN A 108 -0.46 -12.43 -5.50
N VAL A 109 -1.16 -13.21 -4.67
CA VAL A 109 -1.36 -14.65 -4.87
C VAL A 109 -2.86 -14.97 -4.87
N PRO A 110 -3.28 -16.13 -5.39
CA PRO A 110 -4.64 -16.61 -5.23
C PRO A 110 -5.08 -16.64 -3.77
N VAL A 111 -6.37 -16.46 -3.52
CA VAL A 111 -6.91 -16.49 -2.16
C VAL A 111 -6.71 -17.88 -1.57
N ALA A 112 -6.07 -17.94 -0.41
CA ALA A 112 -5.87 -19.15 0.37
C ALA A 112 -6.66 -19.06 1.69
N GLN A 113 -7.03 -20.21 2.27
CA GLN A 113 -7.74 -20.25 3.55
C GLN A 113 -6.80 -20.11 4.75
N SER A 114 -5.52 -20.43 4.56
CA SER A 114 -4.47 -20.33 5.59
C SER A 114 -3.12 -20.01 4.94
N THR A 115 -2.15 -19.58 5.74
CA THR A 115 -0.82 -19.18 5.26
C THR A 115 0.00 -20.33 4.68
N ASP A 116 -0.18 -21.54 5.19
CA ASP A 116 0.46 -22.75 4.72
C ASP A 116 -0.05 -23.21 3.34
N LYS A 117 -1.24 -22.76 2.94
CA LYS A 117 -1.85 -23.04 1.62
C LYS A 117 -1.55 -21.97 0.56
N ILE A 118 -0.74 -20.98 0.88
CA ILE A 118 -0.36 -19.94 -0.08
C ILE A 118 0.48 -20.53 -1.21
N GLN A 119 0.03 -20.28 -2.44
CA GLN A 119 0.71 -20.75 -3.65
C GLN A 119 1.78 -19.75 -4.10
N TRP A 120 2.94 -19.78 -3.48
CA TRP A 120 4.06 -18.89 -3.76
C TRP A 120 4.65 -18.98 -5.18
N ASN A 121 4.27 -19.99 -5.94
CA ASN A 121 4.62 -20.16 -7.35
C ASN A 121 3.64 -19.46 -8.31
N GLN A 122 2.49 -18.96 -7.81
CA GLN A 122 1.45 -18.30 -8.60
C GLN A 122 1.35 -16.80 -8.29
N ILE A 123 2.50 -16.13 -8.21
CA ILE A 123 2.54 -14.69 -7.96
C ILE A 123 2.14 -13.94 -9.22
N SER A 124 1.10 -13.13 -9.10
CA SER A 124 0.71 -12.12 -10.07
C SER A 124 1.14 -10.74 -9.60
N TRP A 125 1.35 -9.82 -10.53
CA TRP A 125 1.82 -8.48 -10.26
C TRP A 125 0.78 -7.46 -10.72
N LYS A 126 0.25 -6.66 -9.78
CA LYS A 126 -0.69 -5.58 -10.10
C LYS A 126 0.08 -4.25 -10.15
N PRO A 127 0.22 -3.64 -11.34
CA PRO A 127 0.84 -2.33 -11.47
C PRO A 127 -0.13 -1.23 -11.04
N PHE A 128 0.42 -0.23 -10.36
CA PHE A 128 -0.25 1.03 -10.03
C PHE A 128 0.58 2.14 -10.66
N LYS A 129 0.12 2.60 -11.81
CA LYS A 129 0.86 3.53 -12.66
C LYS A 129 -0.05 4.64 -13.14
N ALA A 130 0.34 5.87 -12.86
CA ALA A 130 -0.23 7.09 -13.41
C ALA A 130 0.80 7.76 -14.35
N ASP A 131 1.82 8.38 -13.80
CA ASP A 131 2.87 9.09 -14.55
C ASP A 131 4.24 8.43 -14.41
N ALA A 132 4.43 7.53 -13.46
CA ALA A 132 5.71 6.88 -13.26
C ALA A 132 6.19 6.17 -14.54
N SER A 133 7.47 6.36 -14.91
CA SER A 133 8.05 5.70 -16.09
C SER A 133 8.11 4.18 -15.91
N GLN A 134 8.33 3.72 -14.68
CA GLN A 134 8.51 2.32 -14.31
C GLN A 134 7.83 2.01 -12.98
N CYS A 135 7.28 0.80 -12.85
CA CYS A 135 6.77 0.28 -11.59
C CYS A 135 7.81 -0.59 -10.89
N VAL A 136 7.92 -0.44 -9.57
CA VAL A 136 8.85 -1.19 -8.72
C VAL A 136 8.07 -2.01 -7.72
N GLY A 137 8.38 -3.29 -7.62
CA GLY A 137 7.81 -4.21 -6.66
C GLY A 137 8.90 -4.98 -5.89
N TYR A 138 8.52 -5.48 -4.75
CA TYR A 138 9.40 -6.21 -3.84
C TYR A 138 8.84 -7.60 -3.61
N LEU A 139 9.70 -8.61 -3.65
CA LEU A 139 9.32 -9.99 -3.39
C LEU A 139 10.28 -10.62 -2.39
N TYR A 140 9.72 -11.23 -1.37
CA TYR A 140 10.42 -12.09 -0.42
C TYR A 140 9.52 -13.27 -0.10
N LYS A 141 10.03 -14.49 -0.26
CA LYS A 141 9.29 -15.73 -0.03
C LYS A 141 9.92 -16.53 1.10
N PRO A 142 9.20 -17.44 1.74
CA PRO A 142 9.79 -18.38 2.69
C PRO A 142 10.98 -19.12 2.08
N GLY A 143 12.13 -19.02 2.73
CA GLY A 143 13.40 -19.61 2.26
C GLY A 143 14.31 -18.68 1.46
N ASP A 144 13.82 -17.51 1.01
CA ASP A 144 14.67 -16.51 0.38
C ASP A 144 15.63 -15.89 1.41
N LYS A 145 16.83 -15.54 0.97
CA LYS A 145 17.81 -14.83 1.83
C LYS A 145 17.60 -13.32 1.79
N GLU A 146 17.26 -12.79 0.62
CA GLU A 146 17.16 -11.36 0.35
C GLU A 146 15.89 -11.02 -0.39
N ILE A 147 15.51 -9.74 -0.36
CA ILE A 147 14.38 -9.20 -1.12
C ILE A 147 14.79 -9.09 -2.59
N THR A 148 13.98 -9.67 -3.47
CA THR A 148 14.10 -9.48 -4.92
C THR A 148 13.34 -8.24 -5.35
N ILE A 149 14.02 -7.32 -6.06
CA ILE A 149 13.40 -6.11 -6.63
C ILE A 149 13.00 -6.39 -8.07
N ILE A 150 11.73 -6.22 -8.37
CA ILE A 150 11.16 -6.37 -9.72
C ILE A 150 10.84 -4.99 -10.27
N LYS A 151 11.26 -4.74 -11.51
CA LYS A 151 11.00 -3.49 -12.24
C LYS A 151 10.28 -3.80 -13.54
N ARG A 152 9.19 -3.08 -13.84
CA ARG A 152 8.38 -3.22 -15.06
C ARG A 152 7.89 -1.89 -15.58
#